data_bab54eeb847a6f573c864ce8170671c0
#
_entry.id   bab54eeb847a6f573c864ce8170671c0
#
_cell.length_a   1.000
_cell.length_b   1.000
_cell.length_c   1.000
_cell.angle_alpha   90.00
_cell.angle_beta   90.00
_cell.angle_gamma   90.00
#
_symmetry.space_group_name_H-M   'P 1'
#
loop_
_entity.id
_entity.type
_entity.pdbx_description
1 polymer ?
#
loop_
_entity_poly.entity_id
_entity_poly.type
_entity_poly.pdbx_seq_one_letter_code
_entity_poly.pdbx_strand_id
1 'polypeptide(L)' 'MALLDTSLPSVRLLQQYIREQVLLEVKLSSGDVWQARLAWQDPDCLCLKTQQGETIILWRSALVFLRPLS' A
#
# COMPACT_ATOMS: atom_id res chain seq x y z
N MET A 1 12.08 8.24 16.46
CA MET A 1 11.71 7.55 15.21
C MET A 1 10.50 6.68 15.44
N ALA A 2 9.50 6.81 14.60
CA ALA A 2 8.30 5.96 14.70
C ALA A 2 8.60 4.56 14.20
N LEU A 3 8.14 3.57 14.92
CA LEU A 3 8.23 2.17 14.50
C LEU A 3 6.88 1.73 13.96
N LEU A 4 6.91 0.84 12.97
CA LEU A 4 5.67 0.26 12.45
C LEU A 4 5.11 -0.68 13.51
N ASP A 5 3.90 -0.37 13.96
CA ASP A 5 3.23 -1.17 15.00
C ASP A 5 2.43 -2.29 14.34
N THR A 6 2.99 -3.49 14.34
CA THR A 6 2.37 -4.66 13.71
C THR A 6 1.17 -5.21 14.48
N SER A 7 0.85 -4.64 15.66
CA SER A 7 -0.34 -5.03 16.39
C SER A 7 -1.60 -4.32 15.90
N LEU A 8 -1.45 -3.22 15.14
CA LEU A 8 -2.59 -2.48 14.62
C LEU A 8 -3.29 -3.26 13.50
N PRO A 9 -4.63 -3.29 13.49
CA PRO A 9 -5.38 -4.06 12.47
C PRO A 9 -5.04 -3.65 11.03
N SER A 10 -4.89 -2.35 10.77
CA SER A 10 -4.56 -1.88 9.41
C SER A 10 -3.18 -2.36 8.96
N VAL A 11 -2.20 -2.31 9.86
CA VAL A 11 -0.84 -2.76 9.55
C VAL A 11 -0.82 -4.26 9.30
N ARG A 12 -1.54 -5.03 10.11
CA ARG A 12 -1.62 -6.49 9.93
C ARG A 12 -2.27 -6.85 8.61
N LEU A 13 -3.33 -6.15 8.23
CA LEU A 13 -4.01 -6.40 6.97
C LEU A 13 -3.08 -6.11 5.78
N LEU A 14 -2.34 -4.99 5.82
CA LEU A 14 -1.40 -4.66 4.76
C LEU A 14 -0.27 -5.68 4.68
N GLN A 15 0.21 -6.20 5.82
CA GLN A 15 1.21 -7.26 5.82
C GLN A 15 0.67 -8.52 5.14
N GLN A 16 -0.60 -8.84 5.34
CA GLN A 16 -1.23 -9.97 4.65
C GLN A 16 -1.25 -9.73 3.13
N TYR A 17 -1.62 -8.52 2.69
CA TYR A 17 -1.63 -8.19 1.26
C TYR A 17 -0.23 -8.31 0.66
N ILE A 18 0.80 -7.94 1.40
CA ILE A 18 2.19 -8.09 0.97
C ILE A 18 2.53 -9.58 0.77
N ARG A 19 2.23 -10.41 1.76
CA ARG A 19 2.54 -11.84 1.70
C ARG A 19 1.81 -12.53 0.56
N GLU A 20 0.56 -12.17 0.34
CA GLU A 20 -0.30 -12.83 -0.65
C GLU A 20 -0.23 -12.17 -2.02
N GLN A 21 0.50 -11.06 -2.13
CA GLN A 21 0.66 -10.30 -3.38
C GLN A 21 -0.68 -9.96 -4.02
N VAL A 22 -1.60 -9.46 -3.19
CA VAL A 22 -2.96 -9.11 -3.62
C VAL A 22 -2.90 -7.88 -4.51
N LEU A 23 -3.60 -7.93 -5.65
CA LEU A 23 -3.75 -6.76 -6.50
C LEU A 23 -4.71 -5.77 -5.85
N LEU A 24 -4.27 -4.54 -5.68
CA LEU A 24 -5.01 -3.51 -4.97
C LEU A 24 -5.37 -2.36 -5.90
N GLU A 25 -6.52 -1.74 -5.63
CA GLU A 25 -6.84 -0.43 -6.15
C GLU A 25 -6.44 0.60 -5.10
N VAL A 26 -5.64 1.58 -5.50
CA VAL A 26 -5.09 2.58 -4.58
C VAL A 26 -5.52 3.95 -5.08
N LYS A 27 -6.21 4.71 -4.21
CA LYS A 27 -6.63 6.07 -4.54
C LYS A 27 -5.82 7.08 -3.76
N LEU A 28 -5.32 8.08 -4.46
CA LEU A 28 -4.51 9.16 -3.90
C LEU A 28 -5.33 10.41 -3.67
N SER A 29 -4.84 11.28 -2.79
CA SER A 29 -5.51 12.55 -2.49
C SER A 29 -5.59 13.47 -3.72
N SER A 30 -4.73 13.27 -4.72
CA SER A 30 -4.80 13.99 -6.00
C SER A 30 -5.99 13.55 -6.85
N GLY A 31 -6.66 12.45 -6.51
CA GLY A 31 -7.72 11.87 -7.31
C GLY A 31 -7.25 10.74 -8.22
N ASP A 32 -5.95 10.53 -8.34
CA ASP A 32 -5.42 9.45 -9.15
C ASP A 32 -5.77 8.10 -8.53
N VAL A 33 -6.02 7.12 -9.39
CA VAL A 33 -6.32 5.75 -8.97
C VAL A 33 -5.38 4.81 -9.71
N TRP A 34 -4.68 3.97 -8.96
CA TRP A 34 -3.72 3.03 -9.53
C TRP A 34 -4.06 1.61 -9.12
N GLN A 35 -3.66 0.65 -9.94
CA GLN A 35 -3.74 -0.78 -9.64
C GLN A 35 -2.31 -1.29 -9.45
N ALA A 36 -2.04 -1.82 -8.27
CA ALA A 36 -0.68 -2.23 -7.91
C ALA A 36 -0.70 -3.25 -6.78
N ARG A 37 0.44 -3.91 -6.59
CA ARG A 37 0.65 -4.79 -5.45
C ARG A 37 1.56 -4.10 -4.46
N LEU A 38 1.30 -4.32 -3.18
CA LEU A 38 2.10 -3.76 -2.11
C LEU A 38 3.34 -4.62 -1.91
N ALA A 39 4.53 -4.03 -2.06
CA ALA A 39 5.78 -4.76 -1.89
C ALA A 39 6.27 -4.72 -0.44
N TRP A 40 6.21 -3.54 0.19
CA TRP A 40 6.57 -3.38 1.59
C TRP A 40 5.93 -2.10 2.13
N GLN A 41 5.95 -1.96 3.44
CA GLN A 41 5.45 -0.76 4.11
C GLN A 41 6.38 -0.37 5.25
N ASP A 42 6.40 0.92 5.57
CA ASP A 42 7.04 1.42 6.77
C ASP A 42 6.11 2.47 7.42
N PRO A 43 6.52 3.11 8.54
CA PRO A 43 5.61 4.04 9.22
C PRO A 43 5.11 5.21 8.36
N ASP A 44 5.88 5.63 7.37
CA ASP A 44 5.57 6.83 6.58
C ASP A 44 5.19 6.53 5.15
N CYS A 45 5.59 5.38 4.60
CA CYS A 45 5.50 5.10 3.16
C CYS A 45 4.99 3.71 2.88
N LEU A 46 4.46 3.56 1.67
CA LEU A 46 4.15 2.26 1.07
C LEU A 46 4.93 2.13 -0.22
N CYS A 47 5.44 0.94 -0.50
CA CYS A 47 6.07 0.66 -1.79
C CYS A 47 5.12 -0.18 -2.62
N LEU A 48 4.77 0.33 -3.79
CA LEU A 48 3.85 -0.33 -4.70
C LEU A 48 4.59 -0.77 -5.95
N LYS A 49 4.19 -1.92 -6.49
CA LYS A 49 4.64 -2.39 -7.80
C LYS A 49 3.46 -2.43 -8.74
N THR A 50 3.56 -1.68 -9.82
CA THR A 50 2.49 -1.66 -10.83
C THR A 50 2.58 -2.92 -11.70
N GLN A 51 1.54 -3.14 -12.52
CA GLN A 51 1.52 -4.27 -13.43
C GLN A 51 2.59 -4.14 -14.53
N GLN A 52 3.03 -2.92 -14.82
CA GLN A 52 4.11 -2.66 -15.77
C GLN A 52 5.50 -2.85 -15.17
N GLY A 53 5.57 -3.18 -13.88
CA GLY A 53 6.84 -3.39 -13.21
C GLY A 53 7.47 -2.13 -12.61
N GLU A 54 6.76 -1.01 -12.62
CA GLU A 54 7.25 0.21 -12.02
C GLU A 54 7.18 0.13 -10.49
N THR A 55 8.17 0.71 -9.82
CA THR A 55 8.19 0.83 -8.37
C THR A 55 7.77 2.25 -8.00
N ILE A 56 6.79 2.35 -7.12
CA ILE A 56 6.26 3.63 -6.66
C ILE A 56 6.36 3.69 -5.16
N ILE A 57 6.98 4.75 -4.64
CA ILE A 57 7.00 5.00 -3.19
C ILE A 57 5.91 6.02 -2.90
N LEU A 58 4.92 5.60 -2.14
CA LEU A 58 3.76 6.42 -1.81
C LEU A 58 3.82 6.82 -0.34
N TRP A 59 3.77 8.12 -0.07
CA TRP A 59 3.66 8.61 1.30
C TRP A 59 2.26 8.31 1.81
N ARG A 60 2.15 7.77 3.03
CA ARG A 60 0.84 7.44 3.62
C ARG A 60 -0.09 8.64 3.64
N SER A 61 0.45 9.85 3.82
CA SER A 61 -0.35 11.06 3.87
C SER A 61 -1.07 11.39 2.56
N ALA A 62 -0.62 10.81 1.45
CA ALA A 62 -1.25 10.99 0.14
C ALA A 62 -2.29 9.91 -0.17
N LEU A 63 -2.42 8.91 0.67
CA LEU A 63 -3.33 7.79 0.46
C LEU A 63 -4.72 8.12 0.98
N VAL A 64 -5.73 7.94 0.14
CA VAL A 64 -7.13 8.05 0.55
C VAL A 64 -7.67 6.70 0.97
N PHE A 65 -7.54 5.70 0.09
CA PHE A 65 -7.89 4.32 0.42
C PHE A 65 -7.13 3.36 -0.47
N LEU A 66 -7.09 2.11 -0.04
CA LEU A 66 -6.73 1.00 -0.91
C LEU A 66 -7.67 -0.15 -0.63
N ARG A 67 -7.90 -0.99 -1.64
CA ARG A 67 -8.79 -2.13 -1.50
C ARG A 67 -8.39 -3.24 -2.45
N PRO A 68 -8.68 -4.50 -2.11
CA PRO A 68 -8.47 -5.61 -3.05
C PRO A 68 -9.39 -5.47 -4.25
N LEU A 69 -8.88 -5.88 -5.42
CA LEU A 69 -9.64 -5.84 -6.67
C LEU A 69 -10.35 -7.15 -7.00
N SER A 70 -10.19 -8.14 -6.20
CA SER A 70 -10.83 -9.44 -6.48
C SER A 70 -12.22 -9.52 -5.89
#